data_5e83dc6af7050731bd995211967f93e2
#
_entry.id   5e83dc6af7050731bd995211967f93e2
#
_cell.length_a   1.000
_cell.length_b   1.000
_cell.length_c   1.000
_cell.angle_alpha   90.00
_cell.angle_beta   90.00
_cell.angle_gamma   90.00
#
_symmetry.space_group_name_H-M   'P 1'
#
loop_
_entity.id
_entity.type
_entity.pdbx_description
1 polymer ?
#
loop_
_entity_poly.entity_id
_entity_poly.type
_entity_poly.pdbx_seq_one_letter_code
_entity_poly.pdbx_strand_id
1 'polypeptide(L)'
;MKASVEMIHSDASVDEEKFGLFRSLRQAMKKLEKLADQYFLCHQLLGLEHHNAGKTRRPCFRYQLKKCLGACVCQEAPETYNERMVAALRDYEIKVWPWQSAIVVEERNPSDSEMMAWHLINQWRHLAVLDDLSDLHEHGFKPAQSITSNSHQPQSSNSEQDTESGFDLDIYFILIRFLLNPEVMRVNNVKIWECQPA
;
A
#
# COMPACT_ATOMS: atom_id res chain seq x y z
N MET A 1 12.07 -15.59 -9.88
CA MET A 1 11.59 -14.68 -8.81
C MET A 1 11.38 -15.45 -7.53
N LYS A 2 11.71 -14.88 -6.38
CA LYS A 2 11.58 -15.51 -5.07
C LYS A 2 10.87 -14.52 -4.16
N ALA A 3 9.78 -14.91 -3.53
CA ALA A 3 9.06 -14.06 -2.61
C ALA A 3 9.56 -14.29 -1.18
N SER A 4 9.71 -13.22 -0.41
CA SER A 4 9.99 -13.26 1.02
C SER A 4 8.96 -12.41 1.79
N VAL A 5 8.78 -12.73 3.07
CA VAL A 5 7.95 -11.91 3.97
C VAL A 5 8.89 -11.19 4.91
N GLU A 6 8.84 -9.87 4.92
CA GLU A 6 9.76 -9.01 5.66
C GLU A 6 9.00 -8.05 6.58
N MET A 7 9.63 -7.66 7.68
CA MET A 7 9.16 -6.51 8.46
C MET A 7 9.61 -5.24 7.76
N ILE A 8 8.65 -4.35 7.47
CA ILE A 8 8.93 -3.05 6.87
C ILE A 8 9.27 -2.08 8.00
N HIS A 9 10.45 -1.49 7.92
CA HIS A 9 10.86 -0.34 8.71
C HIS A 9 10.60 0.93 7.89
N SER A 10 10.48 2.09 8.54
CA SER A 10 10.19 3.38 7.91
C SER A 10 11.17 3.79 6.81
N ASP A 11 12.39 3.24 6.83
CA ASP A 11 13.49 3.58 5.90
C ASP A 11 13.62 2.62 4.71
N ALA A 12 12.61 1.78 4.47
CA ALA A 12 12.68 0.79 3.40
C ALA A 12 12.74 1.47 2.02
N SER A 13 13.84 1.23 1.29
CA SER A 13 14.06 1.72 -0.07
C SER A 13 12.95 1.28 -1.03
N VAL A 14 12.62 2.17 -1.98
CA VAL A 14 11.49 2.05 -2.92
C VAL A 14 11.77 1.07 -4.07
N ASP A 15 12.97 0.50 -4.18
CA ASP A 15 13.45 -0.22 -5.37
C ASP A 15 12.93 -1.67 -5.51
N GLU A 16 12.16 -2.18 -4.57
CA GLU A 16 11.60 -3.53 -4.64
C GLU A 16 10.07 -3.49 -4.73
N GLU A 17 9.51 -4.27 -5.65
CA GLU A 17 8.06 -4.46 -5.72
C GLU A 17 7.55 -5.13 -4.44
N LYS A 18 6.79 -4.38 -3.63
CA LYS A 18 6.23 -4.83 -2.37
C LYS A 18 4.74 -5.09 -2.50
N PHE A 19 4.32 -6.25 -1.97
CA PHE A 19 2.93 -6.67 -2.02
C PHE A 19 2.43 -7.00 -0.62
N GLY A 20 1.25 -6.49 -0.30
CA GLY A 20 0.52 -6.82 0.92
C GLY A 20 1.12 -6.21 2.18
N LEU A 21 0.28 -5.57 2.93
CA LEU A 21 0.58 -5.08 4.27
C LEU A 21 -0.21 -5.92 5.28
N PHE A 22 0.46 -6.42 6.30
CA PHE A 22 -0.14 -7.30 7.30
C PHE A 22 0.28 -6.90 8.71
N ARG A 23 -0.63 -7.02 9.67
CA ARG A 23 -0.35 -6.71 11.08
C ARG A 23 0.66 -7.66 11.74
N SER A 24 0.89 -8.83 11.14
CA SER A 24 1.83 -9.80 11.68
C SER A 24 2.35 -10.75 10.61
N LEU A 25 3.57 -11.25 10.83
CA LEU A 25 4.19 -12.28 10.01
C LEU A 25 3.27 -13.50 9.84
N ARG A 26 2.58 -13.90 10.91
CA ARG A 26 1.65 -15.04 10.89
C ARG A 26 0.49 -14.82 9.92
N GLN A 27 -0.06 -13.60 9.86
CA GLN A 27 -1.12 -13.26 8.91
C GLN A 27 -0.61 -13.27 7.47
N ALA A 28 0.57 -12.70 7.23
CA ALA A 28 1.21 -12.69 5.92
C ALA A 28 1.47 -14.14 5.42
N MET A 29 2.08 -14.97 6.26
CA MET A 29 2.34 -16.38 5.93
C MET A 29 1.06 -17.16 5.62
N LYS A 30 0.02 -17.03 6.46
CA LYS A 30 -1.27 -17.68 6.24
C LYS A 30 -1.94 -17.21 4.94
N LYS A 31 -1.77 -15.92 4.57
CA LYS A 31 -2.28 -15.40 3.31
C LYS A 31 -1.51 -15.96 2.12
N LEU A 32 -0.18 -16.00 2.23
CA LEU A 32 0.69 -16.56 1.21
C LEU A 32 0.41 -18.05 0.97
N GLU A 33 0.14 -18.83 2.03
CA GLU A 33 -0.30 -20.23 1.92
C GLU A 33 -1.61 -20.35 1.13
N LYS A 34 -2.60 -19.50 1.41
CA LYS A 34 -3.87 -19.49 0.66
C LYS A 34 -3.67 -19.17 -0.82
N LEU A 35 -2.83 -18.19 -1.13
CA LEU A 35 -2.48 -17.86 -2.51
C LEU A 35 -1.74 -19.00 -3.20
N ALA A 36 -0.83 -19.66 -2.48
CA ALA A 36 -0.15 -20.84 -2.99
C ALA A 36 -1.12 -21.98 -3.31
N ASP A 37 -2.17 -22.16 -2.49
CA ASP A 37 -3.23 -23.14 -2.77
C ASP A 37 -4.05 -22.78 -4.00
N GLN A 38 -4.46 -21.53 -4.11
CA GLN A 38 -5.34 -21.04 -5.17
C GLN A 38 -4.63 -21.01 -6.54
N TYR A 39 -3.36 -20.61 -6.56
CA TYR A 39 -2.59 -20.42 -7.78
C TYR A 39 -1.53 -21.49 -8.04
N PHE A 40 -1.55 -22.61 -7.31
CA PHE A 40 -0.60 -23.70 -7.45
C PHE A 40 0.86 -23.27 -7.35
N LEU A 41 1.17 -22.33 -6.45
CA LEU A 41 2.51 -21.81 -6.26
C LEU A 41 3.38 -22.77 -5.44
N CYS A 42 4.69 -22.70 -5.66
CA CYS A 42 5.65 -23.56 -5.01
C CYS A 42 6.01 -23.07 -3.60
N HIS A 43 5.76 -23.87 -2.57
CA HIS A 43 6.08 -23.54 -1.17
C HIS A 43 7.58 -23.31 -0.93
N GLN A 44 8.46 -24.04 -1.61
CA GLN A 44 9.91 -23.83 -1.46
C GLN A 44 10.35 -22.46 -2.01
N LEU A 45 9.80 -22.03 -3.15
CA LEU A 45 10.12 -20.73 -3.75
C LEU A 45 9.49 -19.56 -2.99
N LEU A 46 8.39 -19.82 -2.26
CA LEU A 46 7.75 -18.84 -1.39
C LEU A 46 8.34 -18.79 0.03
N GLY A 47 9.33 -19.62 0.34
CA GLY A 47 9.90 -19.69 1.68
C GLY A 47 8.97 -20.29 2.75
N LEU A 48 7.86 -20.91 2.34
CA LEU A 48 6.90 -21.59 3.23
C LEU A 48 7.34 -22.98 3.65
N GLU A 49 8.27 -23.56 2.94
CA GLU A 49 8.84 -24.87 3.22
C GLU A 49 10.36 -24.74 3.34
N HIS A 50 10.93 -25.23 4.45
CA HIS A 50 12.38 -25.19 4.65
C HIS A 50 13.10 -26.08 3.63
N HIS A 51 13.96 -25.47 2.87
CA HIS A 51 14.85 -26.20 1.98
C HIS A 51 16.03 -26.75 2.82
N ASN A 52 16.02 -28.03 3.10
CA ASN A 52 17.24 -28.66 3.61
C ASN A 52 18.30 -28.55 2.50
N ALA A 53 19.33 -27.76 2.76
CA ALA A 53 20.45 -27.47 1.85
C ALA A 53 21.30 -28.71 1.50
N GLY A 54 20.68 -29.88 1.36
CA GLY A 54 21.28 -31.10 0.89
C GLY A 54 21.42 -31.09 -0.64
N LYS A 55 22.45 -31.75 -1.14
CA LYS A 55 22.95 -31.78 -2.53
C LYS A 55 21.97 -32.24 -3.63
N THR A 56 20.72 -32.53 -3.33
CA THR A 56 19.72 -32.96 -4.33
C THR A 56 18.50 -32.07 -4.29
N ARG A 57 18.11 -31.48 -5.44
CA ARG A 57 16.84 -30.80 -5.62
C ARG A 57 15.69 -31.79 -5.37
N ARG A 58 15.10 -31.70 -4.20
CA ARG A 58 13.90 -32.48 -3.88
C ARG A 58 12.66 -31.70 -4.25
N PRO A 59 11.63 -32.38 -4.81
CA PRO A 59 10.35 -31.73 -5.04
C PRO A 59 9.75 -31.25 -3.71
N CYS A 60 9.09 -30.10 -3.72
CA CYS A 60 8.36 -29.62 -2.55
C CYS A 60 7.22 -30.59 -2.19
N PHE A 61 6.78 -30.56 -0.95
CA PHE A 61 5.68 -31.42 -0.50
C PHE A 61 4.41 -31.23 -1.34
N ARG A 62 4.14 -29.98 -1.73
CA ARG A 62 2.97 -29.65 -2.56
C ARG A 62 3.04 -30.25 -3.98
N TYR A 63 4.23 -30.40 -4.53
CA TYR A 63 4.40 -31.10 -5.81
C TYR A 63 3.97 -32.55 -5.72
N GLN A 64 4.32 -33.23 -4.62
CA GLN A 64 3.89 -34.62 -4.37
C GLN A 64 2.35 -34.71 -4.24
N LEU A 65 1.70 -33.69 -3.74
CA LEU A 65 0.24 -33.57 -3.63
C LEU A 65 -0.45 -33.07 -4.92
N LYS A 66 0.29 -32.86 -6.01
CA LYS A 66 -0.19 -32.28 -7.28
C LYS A 66 -0.78 -30.85 -7.11
N LYS A 67 -0.28 -30.11 -6.12
CA LYS A 67 -0.66 -28.72 -5.82
C LYS A 67 0.44 -27.71 -6.16
N CYS A 68 1.48 -28.13 -6.88
CA CYS A 68 2.55 -27.31 -7.44
C CYS A 68 2.84 -27.84 -8.84
N LEU A 69 3.04 -26.96 -9.81
CA LEU A 69 3.25 -27.32 -11.22
C LEU A 69 4.71 -27.68 -11.54
N GLY A 70 5.57 -27.83 -10.51
CA GLY A 70 6.91 -28.35 -10.67
C GLY A 70 8.00 -27.28 -10.88
N ALA A 71 7.77 -26.03 -10.53
CA ALA A 71 8.79 -24.98 -10.57
C ALA A 71 10.05 -25.34 -9.75
N CYS A 72 9.89 -26.04 -8.62
CA CYS A 72 11.00 -26.49 -7.78
C CYS A 72 11.87 -27.60 -8.42
N VAL A 73 11.34 -28.34 -9.38
CA VAL A 73 12.01 -29.41 -10.09
C VAL A 73 12.24 -29.13 -11.58
N CYS A 74 12.11 -27.85 -11.96
CA CYS A 74 12.31 -27.36 -13.33
C CYS A 74 11.38 -27.99 -14.39
N GLN A 75 10.20 -28.46 -14.00
CA GLN A 75 9.15 -28.88 -14.93
C GLN A 75 8.33 -27.74 -15.46
N GLU A 76 8.25 -26.66 -14.71
CA GLU A 76 7.61 -25.43 -15.12
C GLU A 76 8.69 -24.39 -15.45
N ALA A 77 8.50 -23.65 -16.55
CA ALA A 77 9.38 -22.57 -16.95
C ALA A 77 9.32 -21.42 -15.91
N PRO A 78 10.47 -20.80 -15.58
CA PRO A 78 10.53 -19.70 -14.62
C PRO A 78 9.61 -18.53 -14.98
N GLU A 79 9.48 -18.22 -16.26
CA GLU A 79 8.65 -17.13 -16.78
C GLU A 79 7.17 -17.37 -16.45
N THR A 80 6.67 -18.57 -16.76
CA THR A 80 5.27 -18.97 -16.50
C THR A 80 4.97 -18.96 -14.99
N TYR A 81 5.91 -19.46 -14.17
CA TYR A 81 5.78 -19.40 -12.72
C TYR A 81 5.71 -17.95 -12.21
N ASN A 82 6.60 -17.08 -12.71
CA ASN A 82 6.65 -15.67 -12.31
C ASN A 82 5.38 -14.92 -12.70
N GLU A 83 4.87 -15.11 -13.93
CA GLU A 83 3.61 -14.50 -14.38
C GLU A 83 2.45 -14.91 -13.46
N ARG A 84 2.36 -16.18 -13.10
CA ARG A 84 1.32 -16.69 -12.21
C ARG A 84 1.48 -16.14 -10.79
N MET A 85 2.70 -15.99 -10.29
CA MET A 85 2.98 -15.42 -8.99
C MET A 85 2.61 -13.93 -8.95
N VAL A 86 2.98 -13.15 -9.97
CA VAL A 86 2.58 -11.74 -10.10
C VAL A 86 1.06 -11.61 -10.17
N ALA A 87 0.39 -12.46 -10.97
CA ALA A 87 -1.07 -12.48 -11.05
C ALA A 87 -1.73 -12.75 -9.68
N ALA A 88 -1.15 -13.66 -8.88
CA ALA A 88 -1.65 -13.98 -7.54
C ALA A 88 -1.47 -12.82 -6.55
N LEU A 89 -0.45 -11.98 -6.74
CA LEU A 89 -0.11 -10.87 -5.85
C LEU A 89 -0.74 -9.54 -6.27
N ARG A 90 -1.27 -9.42 -7.48
CA ARG A 90 -1.80 -8.16 -8.05
C ARG A 90 -2.81 -7.46 -7.14
N ASP A 91 -3.72 -8.20 -6.52
CA ASP A 91 -4.74 -7.64 -5.62
C ASP A 91 -4.16 -7.12 -4.30
N TYR A 92 -2.89 -7.40 -4.04
CA TYR A 92 -2.16 -7.02 -2.82
C TYR A 92 -1.12 -5.94 -3.09
N GLU A 93 -1.10 -5.36 -4.28
CA GLU A 93 -0.22 -4.25 -4.60
C GLU A 93 -0.44 -3.09 -3.62
N ILE A 94 0.64 -2.62 -3.02
CA ILE A 94 0.61 -1.47 -2.11
C ILE A 94 0.31 -0.23 -2.94
N LYS A 95 -0.72 0.50 -2.57
CA LYS A 95 -1.14 1.68 -3.32
C LYS A 95 -0.20 2.84 -3.04
N VAL A 96 0.40 3.34 -4.09
CA VAL A 96 1.22 4.55 -4.05
C VAL A 96 0.31 5.75 -3.79
N TRP A 97 0.82 6.74 -3.07
CA TRP A 97 0.13 8.01 -2.84
C TRP A 97 -0.07 8.75 -4.17
N PRO A 98 -1.30 9.04 -4.59
CA PRO A 98 -1.55 9.55 -5.93
C PRO A 98 -1.42 11.07 -6.07
N TRP A 99 -1.27 11.79 -4.97
CA TRP A 99 -1.14 13.25 -4.96
C TRP A 99 0.32 13.68 -4.80
N GLN A 100 0.64 14.90 -5.23
CA GLN A 100 2.02 15.41 -5.14
C GLN A 100 2.39 15.83 -3.71
N SER A 101 1.41 16.22 -2.91
CA SER A 101 1.59 16.71 -1.54
C SER A 101 0.49 16.18 -0.63
N ALA A 102 0.36 16.76 0.56
CA ALA A 102 -0.76 16.48 1.45
C ALA A 102 -2.08 16.89 0.82
N ILE A 103 -3.16 16.27 1.27
CA ILE A 103 -4.53 16.65 0.93
C ILE A 103 -5.33 16.98 2.17
N VAL A 104 -6.33 17.80 1.99
CA VAL A 104 -7.39 18.03 2.98
C VAL A 104 -8.66 17.38 2.47
N VAL A 105 -9.30 16.60 3.31
CA VAL A 105 -10.60 15.96 3.07
C VAL A 105 -11.64 16.64 3.95
N GLU A 106 -12.71 17.19 3.33
CA GLU A 106 -13.84 17.76 4.04
C GLU A 106 -14.80 16.65 4.46
N GLU A 107 -15.05 16.55 5.76
CA GLU A 107 -16.11 15.73 6.32
C GLU A 107 -17.26 16.63 6.76
N ARG A 108 -18.48 16.32 6.30
CA ARG A 108 -19.71 17.02 6.71
C ARG A 108 -20.63 16.05 7.43
N ASN A 109 -21.16 16.50 8.54
CA ASN A 109 -22.20 15.75 9.22
C ASN A 109 -23.48 15.76 8.37
N PRO A 110 -24.00 14.57 7.95
CA PRO A 110 -25.20 14.53 7.13
C PRO A 110 -26.47 15.04 7.83
N SER A 111 -26.47 15.08 9.17
CA SER A 111 -27.60 15.53 9.99
C SER A 111 -27.48 16.99 10.42
N ASP A 112 -26.28 17.59 10.31
CA ASP A 112 -26.01 18.97 10.71
C ASP A 112 -24.96 19.56 9.77
N SER A 113 -25.44 20.36 8.81
CA SER A 113 -24.57 20.96 7.79
C SER A 113 -23.59 22.03 8.32
N GLU A 114 -23.79 22.49 9.56
CA GLU A 114 -22.88 23.43 10.21
C GLU A 114 -21.69 22.73 10.86
N MET A 115 -21.82 21.42 11.18
CA MET A 115 -20.71 20.62 11.69
C MET A 115 -19.85 20.11 10.54
N MET A 116 -18.68 20.67 10.42
CA MET A 116 -17.71 20.37 9.38
C MET A 116 -16.33 20.16 10.02
N ALA A 117 -15.61 19.14 9.57
CA ALA A 117 -14.23 18.87 9.97
C ALA A 117 -13.35 18.71 8.74
N TRP A 118 -12.09 19.10 8.88
CA TRP A 118 -11.09 19.01 7.85
C TRP A 118 -10.00 18.04 8.26
N HIS A 119 -9.84 16.97 7.50
CA HIS A 119 -8.83 15.95 7.77
C HIS A 119 -7.60 16.18 6.90
N LEU A 120 -6.48 16.54 7.52
CA LEU A 120 -5.19 16.64 6.85
C LEU A 120 -4.56 15.25 6.72
N ILE A 121 -4.28 14.84 5.50
CA ILE A 121 -3.75 13.52 5.18
C ILE A 121 -2.54 13.68 4.26
N ASN A 122 -1.46 12.95 4.56
CA ASN A 122 -0.26 12.92 3.72
C ASN A 122 0.33 11.51 3.69
N GLN A 123 0.65 11.00 2.49
CA GLN A 123 1.27 9.70 2.29
C GLN A 123 0.59 8.57 3.10
N TRP A 124 -0.72 8.50 3.02
CA TRP A 124 -1.57 7.54 3.73
C TRP A 124 -1.55 7.65 5.26
N ARG A 125 -1.08 8.77 5.80
CA ARG A 125 -1.10 9.07 7.24
C ARG A 125 -2.13 10.17 7.50
N HIS A 126 -2.95 9.98 8.51
CA HIS A 126 -3.81 11.02 9.05
C HIS A 126 -2.99 11.88 9.99
N LEU A 127 -2.76 13.14 9.64
CA LEU A 127 -1.88 14.04 10.40
C LEU A 127 -2.65 14.82 11.46
N ALA A 128 -3.81 15.39 11.10
CA ALA A 128 -4.58 16.21 12.00
C ALA A 128 -6.05 16.30 11.56
N VAL A 129 -6.91 16.68 12.51
CA VAL A 129 -8.22 17.27 12.26
C VAL A 129 -8.06 18.76 12.48
N LEU A 130 -8.49 19.57 11.51
CA LEU A 130 -8.39 21.01 11.54
C LEU A 130 -9.78 21.61 11.75
N ASP A 131 -9.88 22.60 12.59
CA ASP A 131 -11.10 23.37 12.79
C ASP A 131 -11.27 24.44 11.69
N ASP A 132 -10.14 24.97 11.21
CA ASP A 132 -10.07 25.94 10.11
C ASP A 132 -8.91 25.64 9.16
N LEU A 133 -9.04 26.02 7.89
CA LEU A 133 -7.99 25.84 6.89
C LEU A 133 -6.73 26.68 7.15
N SER A 134 -6.82 27.73 7.97
CA SER A 134 -5.66 28.50 8.41
C SER A 134 -4.68 27.68 9.25
N ASP A 135 -5.18 26.64 9.94
CA ASP A 135 -4.36 25.78 10.81
C ASP A 135 -3.38 24.91 10.00
N LEU A 136 -3.57 24.82 8.68
CA LEU A 136 -2.62 24.13 7.79
C LEU A 136 -1.19 24.63 7.95
N HIS A 137 -1.00 25.91 8.24
CA HIS A 137 0.33 26.50 8.43
C HIS A 137 1.09 25.89 9.62
N GLU A 138 0.38 25.48 10.67
CA GLU A 138 0.98 24.83 11.83
C GLU A 138 1.57 23.46 11.49
N HIS A 139 1.05 22.83 10.41
CA HIS A 139 1.51 21.55 9.89
C HIS A 139 2.48 21.68 8.70
N GLY A 140 2.94 22.90 8.38
CA GLY A 140 3.85 23.15 7.28
C GLY A 140 3.21 23.13 5.88
N PHE A 141 1.88 23.31 5.80
CA PHE A 141 1.12 23.33 4.54
C PHE A 141 0.33 24.63 4.37
N LYS A 142 -0.06 24.89 3.14
CA LYS A 142 -0.99 25.96 2.77
C LYS A 142 -1.98 25.45 1.72
N PRO A 143 -3.20 26.01 1.63
CA PRO A 143 -4.14 25.64 0.58
C PRO A 143 -3.53 25.91 -0.79
N ALA A 144 -3.69 24.96 -1.72
CA ALA A 144 -3.35 25.22 -3.11
C ALA A 144 -4.27 26.34 -3.63
N GLN A 145 -3.68 27.41 -4.15
CA GLN A 145 -4.46 28.45 -4.81
C GLN A 145 -5.16 27.82 -6.01
N SER A 146 -6.45 28.06 -6.17
CA SER A 146 -7.26 27.60 -7.30
C SER A 146 -6.51 27.86 -8.59
N ILE A 147 -6.23 26.82 -9.34
CA ILE A 147 -5.42 26.87 -10.56
C ILE A 147 -6.16 27.72 -11.61
N THR A 148 -5.75 28.96 -11.75
CA THR A 148 -5.81 29.66 -12.99
C THR A 148 -4.42 29.60 -13.62
N SER A 149 -4.29 28.70 -14.63
CA SER A 149 -3.28 28.63 -15.69
C SER A 149 -1.80 28.62 -15.34
N ASN A 150 -1.19 27.47 -15.73
CA ASN A 150 0.13 27.27 -16.34
C ASN A 150 1.40 27.77 -15.63
N SER A 151 2.13 26.83 -15.07
CA SER A 151 3.53 26.57 -15.50
C SER A 151 4.16 25.46 -14.63
N HIS A 152 4.67 24.45 -15.32
CA HIS A 152 5.48 23.37 -14.78
C HIS A 152 6.82 23.90 -14.27
N GLN A 153 7.17 23.56 -13.03
CA GLN A 153 8.56 23.24 -12.68
C GLN A 153 8.57 22.33 -11.43
N PRO A 154 9.24 21.17 -11.49
CA PRO A 154 9.43 20.32 -10.32
C PRO A 154 10.59 20.89 -9.50
N GLN A 155 10.33 21.36 -8.31
CA GLN A 155 11.38 21.61 -7.32
C GLN A 155 11.22 20.59 -6.19
N SER A 156 12.14 19.66 -6.15
CA SER A 156 12.39 18.78 -5.03
C SER A 156 12.92 19.60 -3.86
N SER A 157 12.17 19.73 -2.82
CA SER A 157 12.66 20.14 -1.52
C SER A 157 12.11 19.18 -0.46
N ASN A 158 12.98 18.24 -0.07
CA ASN A 158 12.80 17.44 1.13
C ASN A 158 12.90 18.37 2.34
N SER A 159 11.80 18.71 2.93
CA SER A 159 11.75 19.18 4.30
C SER A 159 11.12 18.07 5.14
N GLU A 160 11.99 17.23 5.71
CA GLU A 160 11.65 16.31 6.78
C GLU A 160 11.27 17.14 8.01
N GLN A 161 9.96 17.28 8.23
CA GLN A 161 9.42 17.59 9.54
C GLN A 161 8.63 16.36 9.99
N ASP A 162 9.34 15.50 10.72
CA ASP A 162 8.79 14.39 11.48
C ASP A 162 7.85 14.91 12.57
N THR A 163 6.57 15.04 12.24
CA THR A 163 5.55 14.89 13.26
C THR A 163 5.38 13.40 13.49
N GLU A 164 5.57 12.94 14.72
CA GLU A 164 5.59 11.53 15.17
C GLU A 164 4.24 10.78 14.99
N SER A 165 3.50 11.04 13.96
CA SER A 165 2.37 10.20 13.56
C SER A 165 2.90 9.02 12.76
N GLY A 166 3.21 7.92 13.45
CA GLY A 166 3.66 6.68 12.84
C GLY A 166 2.64 6.18 11.79
N PHE A 167 3.12 5.39 10.81
CA PHE A 167 2.23 4.75 9.84
C PHE A 167 1.28 3.79 10.54
N ASP A 168 -0.03 4.02 10.39
CA ASP A 168 -1.09 3.16 10.91
C ASP A 168 -1.74 2.35 9.78
N LEU A 169 -1.69 1.02 9.90
CA LEU A 169 -2.18 0.11 8.89
C LEU A 169 -3.72 0.15 8.75
N ASP A 170 -4.44 0.42 9.82
CA ASP A 170 -5.90 0.51 9.78
C ASP A 170 -6.34 1.79 9.09
N ILE A 171 -5.68 2.90 9.40
CA ILE A 171 -5.87 4.18 8.71
C ILE A 171 -5.56 4.01 7.22
N TYR A 172 -4.43 3.36 6.87
CA TYR A 172 -4.10 3.07 5.47
C TYR A 172 -5.25 2.35 4.73
N PHE A 173 -5.78 1.26 5.31
CA PHE A 173 -6.86 0.51 4.67
C PHE A 173 -8.17 1.29 4.58
N ILE A 174 -8.48 2.14 5.57
CA ILE A 174 -9.63 3.04 5.51
C ILE A 174 -9.45 4.03 4.37
N LEU A 175 -8.29 4.70 4.32
CA LEU A 175 -8.01 5.74 3.33
C LEU A 175 -8.01 5.21 1.89
N ILE A 176 -7.35 4.08 1.60
CA ILE A 176 -7.34 3.53 0.24
C ILE A 176 -8.75 3.11 -0.21
N ARG A 177 -9.54 2.51 0.70
CA ARG A 177 -10.90 2.10 0.40
C ARG A 177 -11.82 3.29 0.13
N PHE A 178 -11.58 4.40 0.81
CA PHE A 178 -12.40 5.59 0.73
C PHE A 178 -11.93 6.50 -0.41
N LEU A 179 -10.66 6.88 -0.44
CA LEU A 179 -10.13 7.89 -1.36
C LEU A 179 -9.88 7.36 -2.79
N LEU A 180 -9.63 6.05 -2.95
CA LEU A 180 -9.43 5.46 -4.28
C LEU A 180 -10.71 4.87 -4.90
N ASN A 181 -11.87 5.04 -4.25
CA ASN A 181 -13.14 4.59 -4.79
C ASN A 181 -14.00 5.80 -5.20
N PRO A 182 -14.09 6.11 -6.52
CA PRO A 182 -14.85 7.27 -7.01
C PRO A 182 -16.34 7.22 -6.67
N GLU A 183 -16.93 6.02 -6.57
CA GLU A 183 -18.35 5.87 -6.21
C GLU A 183 -18.58 6.22 -4.74
N VAL A 184 -17.70 5.75 -3.85
CA VAL A 184 -17.78 6.08 -2.43
C VAL A 184 -17.59 7.58 -2.21
N MET A 185 -16.64 8.19 -2.90
CA MET A 185 -16.41 9.64 -2.82
C MET A 185 -17.63 10.43 -3.30
N ARG A 186 -18.23 10.02 -4.43
CA ARG A 186 -19.40 10.69 -4.98
C ARG A 186 -20.63 10.56 -4.08
N VAL A 187 -20.92 9.36 -3.57
CA VAL A 187 -22.08 9.12 -2.69
C VAL A 187 -21.97 9.91 -1.39
N ASN A 188 -20.77 10.03 -0.84
CA ASN A 188 -20.55 10.78 0.41
C ASN A 188 -20.25 12.26 0.17
N ASN A 189 -20.33 12.75 -1.08
CA ASN A 189 -20.04 14.14 -1.44
C ASN A 189 -18.70 14.65 -0.89
N VAL A 190 -17.67 13.79 -0.97
CA VAL A 190 -16.34 14.09 -0.45
C VAL A 190 -15.66 15.13 -1.32
N LYS A 191 -15.14 16.15 -0.69
CA LYS A 191 -14.29 17.15 -1.35
C LYS A 191 -12.85 16.98 -0.90
N ILE A 192 -11.94 17.06 -1.86
CA ILE A 192 -10.50 16.94 -1.64
C ILE A 192 -9.83 18.19 -2.20
N TRP A 193 -8.92 18.75 -1.43
CA TRP A 193 -8.03 19.83 -1.86
C TRP A 193 -6.59 19.39 -1.68
N GLU A 194 -5.77 19.56 -2.70
CA GLU A 194 -4.33 19.38 -2.54
C GLU A 194 -3.75 20.60 -1.80
N CYS A 195 -2.79 20.34 -0.93
CA CYS A 195 -2.05 21.37 -0.24
C CYS A 195 -0.72 21.63 -0.94
N GLN A 196 -0.10 22.74 -0.64
CA GLN A 196 1.27 23.05 -1.01
C GLN A 196 2.12 23.12 0.27
N PRO A 197 3.41 22.79 0.22
CA PRO A 197 4.31 23.11 1.32
C PRO A 197 4.29 24.62 1.62
N ALA A 198 4.36 24.97 2.90
CA ALA A 198 4.31 26.37 3.36
C ALA A 198 5.58 27.13 2.97
#